data_cab49b16a767bdbf9d6886b3b0524a20
#
_entry.id   cab49b16a767bdbf9d6886b3b0524a20
#
_cell.length_a   1.000
_cell.length_b   1.000
_cell.length_c   1.000
_cell.angle_alpha   90.00
_cell.angle_beta   90.00
_cell.angle_gamma   90.00
#
_symmetry.space_group_name_H-M   'P 1'
#
loop_
_entity.id
_entity.type
_entity.pdbx_description
1 polymer ?
#
loop_
_entity_poly.entity_id
_entity_poly.type
_entity_poly.pdbx_seq_one_letter_code
_entity_poly.pdbx_strand_id
1 'polypeptide(L)'
;MDTPINVFSNWVQSGKDEGMEKNHSSSVENMIEFATKELNSYSFIDAGCGNGWVVRNVSNSDACNSATGVDGSSDMIKKAKGLDVKSNYYCTDLMDWEPEKKVDLVHSMEVFYYFEKPELLIKHIYNNWIKSGGRLIMGIDFYKENIPSHSWQEDCAISIMKMFSEKNWIEFFQNAGFMNIKSWRHGEKDDWSGTLVVTGIK
;
A
#
# COMPACT_ATOMS: atom_id res chain seq x y z
N MET A 1 -9.84 17.16 -13.13
CA MET A 1 -9.22 16.21 -12.17
C MET A 1 -10.32 15.61 -11.32
N ASP A 2 -10.29 14.31 -11.14
CA ASP A 2 -11.28 13.56 -10.36
C ASP A 2 -10.64 12.99 -9.10
N THR A 3 -11.46 12.51 -8.16
CA THR A 3 -10.92 11.89 -6.93
C THR A 3 -10.16 10.60 -7.26
N PRO A 4 -9.13 10.22 -6.49
CA PRO A 4 -8.42 8.96 -6.70
C PRO A 4 -9.38 7.77 -6.79
N ILE A 5 -10.38 7.71 -5.90
CA ILE A 5 -11.38 6.62 -5.88
C ILE A 5 -12.13 6.52 -7.22
N ASN A 6 -12.59 7.65 -7.78
CA ASN A 6 -13.31 7.65 -9.04
C ASN A 6 -12.41 7.26 -10.22
N VAL A 7 -11.17 7.77 -10.25
CA VAL A 7 -10.19 7.40 -11.30
C VAL A 7 -9.93 5.90 -11.29
N PHE A 8 -9.68 5.31 -10.12
CA PHE A 8 -9.42 3.87 -10.00
C PHE A 8 -10.67 3.02 -10.27
N SER A 9 -11.87 3.48 -9.90
CA SER A 9 -13.11 2.81 -10.31
C SER A 9 -13.26 2.74 -11.83
N ASN A 10 -12.93 3.83 -12.54
CA ASN A 10 -12.93 3.85 -14.00
C ASN A 10 -11.86 2.93 -14.63
N TRP A 11 -10.74 2.71 -13.94
CA TRP A 11 -9.70 1.78 -14.40
C TRP A 11 -10.20 0.34 -14.41
N VAL A 12 -11.02 -0.07 -13.45
CA VAL A 12 -11.66 -1.41 -13.46
C VAL A 12 -12.49 -1.61 -14.73
N GLN A 13 -13.29 -0.60 -15.10
CA GLN A 13 -14.16 -0.67 -16.29
C GLN A 13 -13.37 -0.75 -17.60
N SER A 14 -12.18 -0.15 -17.64
CA SER A 14 -11.29 -0.13 -18.80
C SER A 14 -10.22 -1.24 -18.80
N GLY A 15 -10.15 -2.07 -17.77
CA GLY A 15 -9.13 -3.12 -17.59
C GLY A 15 -7.72 -2.62 -17.28
N LYS A 16 -7.55 -1.33 -17.02
CA LYS A 16 -6.23 -0.73 -16.68
C LYS A 16 -5.69 -1.21 -15.34
N ASP A 17 -6.59 -1.60 -14.43
CA ASP A 17 -6.23 -2.13 -13.10
C ASP A 17 -5.40 -3.42 -13.16
N GLU A 18 -5.50 -4.20 -14.24
CA GLU A 18 -4.70 -5.41 -14.44
C GLU A 18 -3.21 -5.10 -14.72
N GLY A 19 -2.92 -3.90 -15.21
CA GLY A 19 -1.55 -3.41 -15.37
C GLY A 19 -0.82 -3.16 -14.05
N MET A 20 -1.56 -2.93 -12.96
CA MET A 20 -0.98 -2.63 -11.65
C MET A 20 -0.13 -3.80 -11.12
N GLU A 21 -0.62 -5.02 -11.19
CA GLU A 21 0.15 -6.22 -10.82
C GLU A 21 1.42 -6.34 -11.65
N LYS A 22 1.30 -6.24 -12.97
CA LYS A 22 2.44 -6.36 -13.90
C LYS A 22 3.54 -5.33 -13.64
N ASN A 23 3.15 -4.10 -13.31
CA ASN A 23 4.11 -3.01 -13.14
C ASN A 23 4.76 -3.00 -11.74
N HIS A 24 4.07 -3.53 -10.72
CA HIS A 24 4.53 -3.44 -9.33
C HIS A 24 4.90 -4.79 -8.69
N SER A 25 4.71 -5.93 -9.40
CA SER A 25 4.95 -7.26 -8.82
C SER A 25 6.34 -7.41 -8.24
N SER A 26 7.39 -6.98 -8.96
CA SER A 26 8.78 -7.07 -8.49
C SER A 26 9.02 -6.28 -7.19
N SER A 27 8.48 -5.05 -7.10
CA SER A 27 8.62 -4.23 -5.90
C SER A 27 7.85 -4.82 -4.73
N VAL A 28 6.63 -5.28 -4.96
CA VAL A 28 5.80 -5.91 -3.93
C VAL A 28 6.40 -7.23 -3.46
N GLU A 29 6.91 -8.08 -4.35
CA GLU A 29 7.63 -9.32 -3.99
C GLU A 29 8.81 -9.02 -3.07
N ASN A 30 9.65 -8.04 -3.43
CA ASN A 30 10.77 -7.59 -2.60
C ASN A 30 10.31 -7.10 -1.23
N MET A 31 9.22 -6.33 -1.17
CA MET A 31 8.66 -5.82 0.09
C MET A 31 8.13 -6.95 0.97
N ILE A 32 7.35 -7.89 0.41
CA ILE A 32 6.77 -9.01 1.14
C ILE A 32 7.86 -9.97 1.62
N GLU A 33 8.82 -10.32 0.77
CA GLU A 33 9.97 -11.14 1.15
C GLU A 33 10.74 -10.52 2.33
N PHE A 34 11.05 -9.22 2.25
CA PHE A 34 11.70 -8.51 3.36
C PHE A 34 10.87 -8.53 4.64
N ALA A 35 9.56 -8.28 4.54
CA ALA A 35 8.68 -8.14 5.69
C ALA A 35 8.38 -9.46 6.39
N THR A 36 8.38 -10.58 5.65
CA THR A 36 7.98 -11.91 6.16
C THR A 36 9.14 -12.85 6.46
N LYS A 37 10.39 -12.47 6.11
CA LYS A 37 11.59 -13.32 6.19
C LYS A 37 11.76 -14.06 7.52
N GLU A 38 11.38 -13.43 8.63
CA GLU A 38 11.55 -13.98 9.98
C GLU A 38 10.21 -14.40 10.62
N LEU A 39 9.11 -14.38 9.84
CA LEU A 39 7.78 -14.69 10.33
C LEU A 39 7.39 -16.12 9.94
N ASN A 40 7.24 -16.98 10.95
CA ASN A 40 6.71 -18.34 10.75
C ASN A 40 5.17 -18.35 10.59
N SER A 41 4.51 -17.28 11.03
CA SER A 41 3.06 -17.16 11.04
C SER A 41 2.69 -15.69 11.19
N TYR A 42 1.77 -15.17 10.35
CA TYR A 42 1.36 -13.77 10.42
C TYR A 42 -0.06 -13.53 9.90
N SER A 43 -0.67 -12.46 10.38
CA SER A 43 -1.88 -11.84 9.86
C SER A 43 -1.52 -10.61 9.04
N PHE A 44 -2.23 -10.39 7.94
CA PHE A 44 -1.88 -9.42 6.90
C PHE A 44 -3.04 -8.50 6.53
N ILE A 45 -2.74 -7.22 6.33
CA ILE A 45 -3.64 -6.24 5.72
C ILE A 45 -2.92 -5.54 4.57
N ASP A 46 -3.60 -5.43 3.43
CA ASP A 46 -3.22 -4.58 2.31
C ASP A 46 -4.07 -3.30 2.31
N ALA A 47 -3.44 -2.17 2.61
CA ALA A 47 -4.07 -0.87 2.69
C ALA A 47 -4.05 -0.19 1.31
N GLY A 48 -5.23 -0.03 0.69
CA GLY A 48 -5.39 0.36 -0.71
C GLY A 48 -5.18 -0.83 -1.64
N CYS A 49 -5.88 -1.92 -1.37
CA CYS A 49 -5.62 -3.22 -2.02
C CYS A 49 -6.03 -3.28 -3.50
N GLY A 50 -6.74 -2.28 -4.02
CA GLY A 50 -7.27 -2.29 -5.38
C GLY A 50 -8.07 -3.57 -5.67
N ASN A 51 -7.77 -4.23 -6.79
CA ASN A 51 -8.42 -5.49 -7.19
C ASN A 51 -7.98 -6.72 -6.38
N GLY A 52 -7.19 -6.53 -5.32
CA GLY A 52 -6.81 -7.55 -4.35
C GLY A 52 -5.70 -8.52 -4.77
N TRP A 53 -4.92 -8.22 -5.80
CA TRP A 53 -3.90 -9.15 -6.31
C TRP A 53 -2.81 -9.47 -5.26
N VAL A 54 -2.37 -8.47 -4.47
CA VAL A 54 -1.39 -8.69 -3.38
C VAL A 54 -2.00 -9.57 -2.29
N VAL A 55 -3.24 -9.29 -1.89
CA VAL A 55 -3.96 -10.09 -0.88
C VAL A 55 -4.06 -11.55 -1.31
N ARG A 56 -4.44 -11.81 -2.58
CA ARG A 56 -4.49 -13.17 -3.15
C ARG A 56 -3.14 -13.86 -3.10
N ASN A 57 -2.07 -13.18 -3.52
CA ASN A 57 -0.72 -13.75 -3.52
C ASN A 57 -0.25 -14.10 -2.11
N VAL A 58 -0.43 -13.19 -1.15
CA VAL A 58 -0.03 -13.39 0.25
C VAL A 58 -0.87 -14.48 0.91
N SER A 59 -2.16 -14.57 0.63
CA SER A 59 -3.05 -15.59 1.21
C SER A 59 -2.71 -17.03 0.79
N ASN A 60 -1.90 -17.21 -0.25
CA ASN A 60 -1.42 -18.52 -0.69
C ASN A 60 -0.18 -19.02 0.09
N SER A 61 0.42 -18.17 0.92
CA SER A 61 1.52 -18.58 1.80
C SER A 61 0.99 -19.36 3.00
N ASP A 62 1.59 -20.51 3.29
CA ASP A 62 1.25 -21.33 4.47
C ASP A 62 1.49 -20.59 5.79
N ALA A 63 2.37 -19.58 5.79
CA ALA A 63 2.64 -18.73 6.95
C ALA A 63 1.56 -17.64 7.16
N CYS A 64 0.72 -17.35 6.17
CA CYS A 64 -0.32 -16.33 6.28
C CYS A 64 -1.61 -16.91 6.89
N ASN A 65 -1.91 -16.56 8.13
CA ASN A 65 -3.11 -17.05 8.83
C ASN A 65 -4.39 -16.34 8.38
N SER A 66 -4.28 -15.09 7.97
CA SER A 66 -5.39 -14.29 7.48
C SER A 66 -4.88 -13.15 6.60
N ALA A 67 -5.53 -12.93 5.47
CA ALA A 67 -5.27 -11.82 4.58
C ALA A 67 -6.54 -10.97 4.41
N THR A 68 -6.36 -9.66 4.48
CA THR A 68 -7.45 -8.68 4.36
C THR A 68 -7.04 -7.56 3.41
N GLY A 69 -7.92 -7.17 2.52
CA GLY A 69 -7.78 -6.00 1.66
C GLY A 69 -8.77 -4.91 2.04
N VAL A 70 -8.31 -3.67 2.06
CA VAL A 70 -9.15 -2.49 2.30
C VAL A 70 -8.92 -1.48 1.19
N ASP A 71 -9.99 -0.97 0.58
CA ASP A 71 -9.91 0.01 -0.50
C ASP A 71 -11.17 0.88 -0.52
N GLY A 72 -11.03 2.14 -0.95
CA GLY A 72 -12.15 3.08 -1.07
C GLY A 72 -13.02 2.85 -2.31
N SER A 73 -12.51 2.16 -3.34
CA SER A 73 -13.23 1.92 -4.60
C SER A 73 -14.13 0.68 -4.50
N SER A 74 -15.44 0.89 -4.62
CA SER A 74 -16.42 -0.22 -4.64
C SER A 74 -16.24 -1.16 -5.82
N ASP A 75 -15.81 -0.65 -6.98
CA ASP A 75 -15.58 -1.45 -8.18
C ASP A 75 -14.33 -2.34 -8.02
N MET A 76 -13.25 -1.80 -7.43
CA MET A 76 -12.06 -2.57 -7.07
C MET A 76 -12.41 -3.70 -6.09
N ILE A 77 -13.11 -3.39 -5.01
CA ILE A 77 -13.51 -4.40 -3.99
C ILE A 77 -14.47 -5.43 -4.56
N LYS A 78 -15.40 -5.03 -5.43
CA LYS A 78 -16.28 -5.98 -6.13
C LYS A 78 -15.48 -6.94 -7.00
N LYS A 79 -14.50 -6.44 -7.76
CA LYS A 79 -13.59 -7.28 -8.57
C LYS A 79 -12.76 -8.21 -7.68
N ALA A 80 -12.16 -7.69 -6.59
CA ALA A 80 -11.39 -8.48 -5.64
C ALA A 80 -12.19 -9.66 -5.07
N LYS A 81 -13.41 -9.40 -4.59
CA LYS A 81 -14.34 -10.44 -4.07
C LYS A 81 -14.78 -11.45 -5.13
N GLY A 82 -14.86 -11.04 -6.38
CA GLY A 82 -15.17 -11.93 -7.51
C GLY A 82 -14.02 -12.89 -7.86
N LEU A 83 -12.80 -12.50 -7.56
CA LEU A 83 -11.58 -13.25 -7.87
C LEU A 83 -11.07 -14.10 -6.69
N ASP A 84 -11.51 -13.79 -5.46
CA ASP A 84 -11.02 -14.44 -4.24
C ASP A 84 -12.13 -14.59 -3.21
N VAL A 85 -12.34 -15.84 -2.77
CA VAL A 85 -13.32 -16.20 -1.75
C VAL A 85 -12.68 -16.57 -0.40
N LYS A 86 -11.35 -16.56 -0.31
CA LYS A 86 -10.60 -16.95 0.89
C LYS A 86 -10.35 -15.79 1.82
N SER A 87 -10.04 -14.62 1.24
CA SER A 87 -9.62 -13.43 1.98
C SER A 87 -10.81 -12.51 2.27
N ASN A 88 -10.59 -11.56 3.17
CA ASN A 88 -11.61 -10.56 3.51
C ASN A 88 -11.34 -9.26 2.75
N TYR A 89 -12.40 -8.62 2.24
CA TYR A 89 -12.30 -7.35 1.52
C TYR A 89 -13.33 -6.35 2.02
N TYR A 90 -12.87 -5.14 2.36
CA TYR A 90 -13.71 -4.05 2.88
C TYR A 90 -13.63 -2.83 1.96
N CYS A 91 -14.81 -2.30 1.59
CA CYS A 91 -14.92 -1.05 0.84
C CYS A 91 -15.17 0.07 1.81
N THR A 92 -14.16 0.87 2.10
CA THR A 92 -14.25 1.96 3.07
C THR A 92 -13.03 2.90 2.95
N ASP A 93 -13.14 4.10 3.54
CA ASP A 93 -11.99 4.98 3.70
C ASP A 93 -11.01 4.37 4.73
N LEU A 94 -9.72 4.40 4.39
CA LEU A 94 -8.67 3.86 5.26
C LEU A 94 -8.56 4.62 6.60
N MET A 95 -8.99 5.89 6.64
CA MET A 95 -9.00 6.70 7.86
C MET A 95 -10.14 6.36 8.81
N ASP A 96 -11.24 5.80 8.29
CA ASP A 96 -12.45 5.50 9.05
C ASP A 96 -12.53 4.03 9.48
N TRP A 97 -11.63 3.19 8.96
CA TRP A 97 -11.67 1.75 9.19
C TRP A 97 -10.63 1.28 10.21
N GLU A 98 -11.02 0.29 10.99
CA GLU A 98 -10.13 -0.42 11.92
C GLU A 98 -10.41 -1.93 11.84
N PRO A 99 -9.37 -2.79 11.90
CA PRO A 99 -9.58 -4.23 11.96
C PRO A 99 -10.13 -4.63 13.34
N GLU A 100 -10.97 -5.66 13.39
CA GLU A 100 -11.45 -6.24 14.66
C GLU A 100 -10.30 -6.70 15.57
N LYS A 101 -9.21 -7.15 14.96
CA LYS A 101 -7.97 -7.55 15.65
C LYS A 101 -6.78 -6.96 14.92
N LYS A 102 -5.88 -6.34 15.67
CA LYS A 102 -4.61 -5.84 15.13
C LYS A 102 -3.81 -6.98 14.50
N VAL A 103 -3.04 -6.64 13.45
CA VAL A 103 -2.31 -7.59 12.62
C VAL A 103 -0.80 -7.50 12.80
N ASP A 104 -0.10 -8.49 12.29
CA ASP A 104 1.37 -8.57 12.33
C ASP A 104 2.01 -7.73 11.24
N LEU A 105 1.38 -7.64 10.05
CA LEU A 105 1.90 -6.96 8.88
C LEU A 105 0.82 -6.15 8.17
N VAL A 106 1.10 -4.85 7.97
CA VAL A 106 0.34 -3.97 7.07
C VAL A 106 1.25 -3.60 5.90
N HIS A 107 0.76 -3.82 4.70
CA HIS A 107 1.38 -3.46 3.43
C HIS A 107 0.57 -2.36 2.75
N SER A 108 1.23 -1.57 1.91
CA SER A 108 0.58 -0.63 1.01
C SER A 108 1.48 -0.36 -0.20
N MET A 109 0.92 -0.33 -1.39
CA MET A 109 1.64 0.02 -2.62
C MET A 109 0.88 1.09 -3.40
N GLU A 110 1.53 2.23 -3.68
CA GLU A 110 0.99 3.34 -4.49
C GLU A 110 -0.29 3.98 -3.93
N VAL A 111 -0.37 4.21 -2.61
CA VAL A 111 -1.62 4.67 -1.98
C VAL A 111 -1.45 5.95 -1.15
N PHE A 112 -0.46 6.03 -0.29
CA PHE A 112 -0.45 7.02 0.79
C PHE A 112 -0.36 8.46 0.29
N TYR A 113 0.22 8.71 -0.85
CA TYR A 113 0.27 10.05 -1.44
C TYR A 113 -1.07 10.56 -2.00
N TYR A 114 -2.11 9.73 -2.03
CA TYR A 114 -3.48 10.15 -2.35
C TYR A 114 -4.23 10.78 -1.17
N PHE A 115 -3.61 10.87 -0.01
CA PHE A 115 -4.18 11.51 1.17
C PHE A 115 -3.64 12.92 1.33
N GLU A 116 -4.50 13.88 1.75
CA GLU A 116 -4.08 15.25 2.04
C GLU A 116 -3.01 15.32 3.14
N LYS A 117 -3.12 14.42 4.12
CA LYS A 117 -2.23 14.30 5.29
C LYS A 117 -1.86 12.84 5.52
N PRO A 118 -0.93 12.28 4.70
CA PRO A 118 -0.55 10.86 4.81
C PRO A 118 0.06 10.51 6.16
N GLU A 119 0.67 11.47 6.86
CA GLU A 119 1.19 11.30 8.21
C GLU A 119 0.10 10.91 9.22
N LEU A 120 -1.14 11.37 9.01
CA LEU A 120 -2.28 11.00 9.87
C LEU A 120 -2.72 9.55 9.59
N LEU A 121 -2.72 9.11 8.33
CA LEU A 121 -3.00 7.72 7.98
C LEU A 121 -1.95 6.78 8.56
N ILE A 122 -0.66 7.11 8.44
CA ILE A 122 0.44 6.33 9.03
C ILE A 122 0.26 6.22 10.55
N LYS A 123 -0.11 7.33 11.21
CA LYS A 123 -0.39 7.35 12.65
C LYS A 123 -1.63 6.53 13.03
N HIS A 124 -2.70 6.60 12.23
CA HIS A 124 -3.91 5.80 12.41
C HIS A 124 -3.61 4.31 12.31
N ILE A 125 -2.89 3.88 11.28
CA ILE A 125 -2.44 2.49 11.10
C ILE A 125 -1.57 2.04 12.29
N TYR A 126 -0.61 2.87 12.71
CA TYR A 126 0.22 2.58 13.89
C TYR A 126 -0.63 2.32 15.11
N ASN A 127 -1.56 3.21 15.43
CA ASN A 127 -2.35 3.11 16.65
C ASN A 127 -3.33 1.93 16.64
N ASN A 128 -4.01 1.73 15.51
CA ASN A 128 -5.24 0.95 15.47
C ASN A 128 -5.10 -0.38 14.74
N TRP A 129 -4.19 -0.50 13.74
CA TRP A 129 -4.15 -1.69 12.89
C TRP A 129 -3.06 -2.68 13.28
N ILE A 130 -1.93 -2.21 13.83
CA ILE A 130 -0.72 -3.00 14.03
C ILE A 130 -0.55 -3.42 15.49
N LYS A 131 -0.22 -4.69 15.74
CA LYS A 131 0.19 -5.22 17.04
C LYS A 131 1.52 -4.62 17.48
N SER A 132 1.82 -4.68 18.77
CA SER A 132 3.21 -4.47 19.26
C SER A 132 4.14 -5.50 18.62
N GLY A 133 5.26 -5.06 18.08
CA GLY A 133 6.20 -5.87 17.29
C GLY A 133 5.80 -6.10 15.83
N GLY A 134 4.60 -5.67 15.43
CA GLY A 134 4.15 -5.74 14.03
C GLY A 134 4.76 -4.65 13.16
N ARG A 135 4.58 -4.75 11.86
CA ARG A 135 5.26 -3.95 10.82
C ARG A 135 4.27 -3.22 9.92
N LEU A 136 4.61 -1.98 9.59
CA LEU A 136 4.12 -1.30 8.38
C LEU A 136 5.23 -1.30 7.33
N ILE A 137 4.88 -1.66 6.10
CA ILE A 137 5.74 -1.51 4.92
C ILE A 137 4.95 -0.88 3.79
N MET A 138 5.47 0.21 3.23
CA MET A 138 4.86 0.86 2.08
C MET A 138 5.84 1.01 0.93
N GLY A 139 5.34 0.97 -0.30
CA GLY A 139 6.07 1.28 -1.53
C GLY A 139 5.38 2.40 -2.29
N ILE A 140 6.15 3.32 -2.84
CA ILE A 140 5.67 4.41 -3.66
C ILE A 140 6.64 4.73 -4.80
N ASP A 141 6.08 5.10 -5.94
CA ASP A 141 6.82 5.56 -7.11
C ASP A 141 6.70 7.08 -7.29
N PHE A 142 5.63 7.68 -6.73
CA PHE A 142 5.42 9.13 -6.77
C PHE A 142 6.07 9.79 -5.55
N TYR A 143 7.33 10.24 -5.73
CA TYR A 143 8.08 10.97 -4.70
C TYR A 143 9.11 11.91 -5.33
N LYS A 144 9.59 12.88 -4.54
CA LYS A 144 10.36 14.03 -5.03
C LYS A 144 11.65 13.66 -5.79
N GLU A 145 12.31 12.60 -5.39
CA GLU A 145 13.57 12.16 -6.01
C GLU A 145 13.36 11.35 -7.29
N ASN A 146 12.11 10.91 -7.59
CA ASN A 146 11.76 10.18 -8.81
C ASN A 146 11.15 11.12 -9.86
N ILE A 147 12.01 11.83 -10.57
CA ILE A 147 11.62 12.87 -11.53
C ILE A 147 10.60 12.38 -12.58
N PRO A 148 10.74 11.16 -13.17
CA PRO A 148 9.77 10.69 -14.17
C PRO A 148 8.32 10.59 -13.66
N SER A 149 8.09 10.51 -12.35
CA SER A 149 6.74 10.44 -11.78
C SER A 149 6.05 11.79 -11.60
N HIS A 150 6.77 12.91 -11.75
CA HIS A 150 6.27 14.24 -11.36
C HIS A 150 5.05 14.71 -12.18
N SER A 151 4.87 14.24 -13.40
CA SER A 151 3.72 14.59 -14.25
C SER A 151 2.46 13.74 -13.96
N TRP A 152 2.57 12.69 -13.16
CA TRP A 152 1.50 11.69 -13.01
C TRP A 152 0.18 12.26 -12.50
N GLN A 153 0.20 13.28 -11.65
CA GLN A 153 -1.02 13.92 -11.17
C GLN A 153 -1.82 14.51 -12.33
N GLU A 154 -1.14 15.15 -13.28
CA GLU A 154 -1.76 15.75 -14.48
C GLU A 154 -2.13 14.66 -15.49
N ASP A 155 -1.22 13.73 -15.77
CA ASP A 155 -1.40 12.65 -16.76
C ASP A 155 -2.56 11.73 -16.39
N CYS A 156 -2.75 11.45 -15.11
CA CYS A 156 -3.86 10.63 -14.61
C CYS A 156 -5.09 11.46 -14.24
N ALA A 157 -5.03 12.79 -14.34
CA ALA A 157 -6.09 13.72 -13.96
C ALA A 157 -6.63 13.52 -12.53
N ILE A 158 -5.74 13.19 -11.58
CA ILE A 158 -6.06 12.91 -10.18
C ILE A 158 -6.02 14.21 -9.37
N SER A 159 -7.06 14.46 -8.58
CA SER A 159 -7.21 15.71 -7.82
C SER A 159 -6.25 15.84 -6.63
N ILE A 160 -5.85 14.73 -6.03
CA ILE A 160 -4.99 14.69 -4.85
C ILE A 160 -3.83 13.72 -5.10
N MET A 161 -2.62 14.26 -5.22
CA MET A 161 -1.36 13.52 -5.18
C MET A 161 -0.33 14.41 -4.45
N LYS A 162 0.10 14.00 -3.28
CA LYS A 162 1.02 14.76 -2.43
C LYS A 162 2.45 14.30 -2.64
N MET A 163 3.27 15.19 -3.18
CA MET A 163 4.68 14.91 -3.42
C MET A 163 5.53 15.21 -2.20
N PHE A 164 6.13 14.18 -1.63
CA PHE A 164 7.06 14.27 -0.53
C PHE A 164 8.42 13.66 -0.91
N SER A 165 9.48 14.09 -0.22
CA SER A 165 10.80 13.48 -0.35
C SER A 165 10.88 12.17 0.46
N GLU A 166 11.85 11.32 0.15
CA GLU A 166 12.19 10.14 0.97
C GLU A 166 12.36 10.52 2.45
N LYS A 167 13.04 11.65 2.72
CA LYS A 167 13.22 12.16 4.08
C LYS A 167 11.90 12.43 4.79
N ASN A 168 10.92 13.04 4.11
CA ASN A 168 9.61 13.32 4.71
C ASN A 168 8.87 12.03 5.03
N TRP A 169 8.91 11.03 4.15
CA TRP A 169 8.27 9.74 4.41
C TRP A 169 8.87 9.03 5.64
N ILE A 170 10.20 9.05 5.78
CA ILE A 170 10.89 8.54 6.99
C ILE A 170 10.44 9.31 8.24
N GLU A 171 10.37 10.65 8.18
CA GLU A 171 9.91 11.49 9.29
C GLU A 171 8.47 11.18 9.70
N PHE A 172 7.56 10.86 8.75
CA PHE A 172 6.18 10.46 9.06
C PHE A 172 6.13 9.16 9.86
N PHE A 173 6.94 8.18 9.52
CA PHE A 173 7.06 6.95 10.31
C PHE A 173 7.63 7.21 11.71
N GLN A 174 8.68 8.04 11.83
CA GLN A 174 9.26 8.42 13.12
C GLN A 174 8.23 9.11 14.02
N ASN A 175 7.52 10.10 13.48
CA ASN A 175 6.51 10.88 14.21
C ASN A 175 5.28 10.02 14.59
N ALA A 176 4.98 8.98 13.84
CA ALA A 176 3.96 8.00 14.21
C ALA A 176 4.39 7.09 15.37
N GLY A 177 5.70 6.96 15.64
CA GLY A 177 6.24 6.15 16.71
C GLY A 177 6.85 4.84 16.28
N PHE A 178 7.01 4.59 14.98
CA PHE A 178 7.69 3.41 14.48
C PHE A 178 9.17 3.43 14.85
N MET A 179 9.71 2.25 15.13
CA MET A 179 11.13 1.99 15.42
C MET A 179 11.75 1.16 14.30
N ASN A 180 13.09 1.06 14.32
CA ASN A 180 13.86 0.28 13.34
C ASN A 180 13.47 0.61 11.89
N ILE A 181 13.24 1.90 11.63
CA ILE A 181 12.83 2.39 10.33
C ILE A 181 13.96 2.13 9.33
N LYS A 182 13.59 1.59 8.17
CA LYS A 182 14.46 1.38 7.03
C LYS A 182 13.81 1.94 5.78
N SER A 183 14.64 2.40 4.86
CA SER A 183 14.23 2.75 3.50
C SER A 183 15.23 2.21 2.49
N TRP A 184 14.74 1.89 1.32
CA TRP A 184 15.55 1.54 0.15
C TRP A 184 14.76 1.80 -1.11
N ARG A 185 15.43 1.72 -2.25
CA ARG A 185 14.82 1.81 -3.57
C ARG A 185 14.94 0.46 -4.26
N HIS A 186 13.88 0.04 -4.95
CA HIS A 186 13.87 -1.21 -5.69
C HIS A 186 13.59 -0.94 -7.16
N GLY A 187 14.36 -1.60 -8.04
CA GLY A 187 14.17 -1.51 -9.48
C GLY A 187 14.67 -0.20 -10.10
N GLU A 188 15.67 0.47 -9.50
CA GLU A 188 16.33 1.63 -10.08
C GLU A 188 16.92 1.28 -11.45
N LYS A 189 16.65 2.13 -12.43
CA LYS A 189 17.15 1.94 -13.80
C LYS A 189 17.11 3.24 -14.60
N ASP A 190 18.22 3.60 -15.22
CA ASP A 190 18.38 4.82 -16.02
C ASP A 190 18.01 6.07 -15.21
N ASP A 191 17.02 6.84 -15.63
CA ASP A 191 16.44 8.00 -14.92
C ASP A 191 15.34 7.64 -13.92
N TRP A 192 14.90 6.38 -13.89
CA TRP A 192 13.93 5.87 -12.92
C TRP A 192 14.58 5.58 -11.57
N SER A 193 14.19 6.31 -10.54
CA SER A 193 14.78 6.18 -9.19
C SER A 193 14.32 4.94 -8.42
N GLY A 194 13.51 4.08 -9.00
CA GLY A 194 12.97 2.90 -8.35
C GLY A 194 11.77 3.17 -7.45
N THR A 195 11.13 2.12 -7.00
CA THR A 195 10.10 2.19 -5.96
C THR A 195 10.77 2.51 -4.62
N LEU A 196 10.40 3.63 -4.02
CA LEU A 196 10.81 3.95 -2.65
C LEU A 196 10.02 3.08 -1.68
N VAL A 197 10.72 2.24 -0.95
CA VAL A 197 10.15 1.44 0.14
C VAL A 197 10.53 2.07 1.48
N VAL A 198 9.54 2.23 2.36
CA VAL A 198 9.74 2.64 3.75
C VAL A 198 9.03 1.67 4.68
N THR A 199 9.70 1.25 5.74
CA THR A 199 9.16 0.30 6.71
C THR A 199 9.58 0.63 8.14
N GLY A 200 8.74 0.26 9.10
CA GLY A 200 9.03 0.39 10.53
C GLY A 200 8.29 -0.64 11.36
N ILE A 201 8.76 -0.86 12.58
CA ILE A 201 8.19 -1.78 13.58
C ILE A 201 7.52 -0.97 14.67
N LYS A 202 6.32 -1.39 15.10
CA LYS A 202 5.62 -0.81 16.26
C LYS A 202 6.16 -1.29 17.59
#